data_cbb5aa340304d830ba62985aa47406e3
#
_entry.id   cbb5aa340304d830ba62985aa47406e3
#
_cell.length_a   1.000
_cell.length_b   1.000
_cell.length_c   1.000
_cell.angle_alpha   90.00
_cell.angle_beta   90.00
_cell.angle_gamma   90.00
#
_symmetry.space_group_name_H-M   'P 1'
#
loop_
_entity.id
_entity.type
_entity.pdbx_description
1 polymer ?
#
loop_
_entity_poly.entity_id
_entity_poly.type
_entity_poly.pdbx_seq_one_letter_code
_entity_poly.pdbx_strand_id
1 'polypeptide(L)'
;MTRMIRKDLNRAKEIYRAKDYQEAFEIYDRHYQQTPERFNHWDKVRYCWCMYYLFIRDSKDETEIVDYTERVTETVRQEDLNERPVCVYAQCIFSVIMLLKDNDDWEYMLYWLDKLDPKLLSENDKESDGTKYPSKKEDYYRYLSTAYLKCGDWQDCIDTSKEALNVISDFAFDGDIWHKWRMAKSYNRLGYAEDALSYLYDVVEVRKDWYILKELADCSHQIAEDGDALKYASEAVLTDDSVNVKVNLYHLIYNILKDDNEELALKHAKLYLALKLESGAQVAEDIEDLNIDESDLDINELEAEIRKYWAKY
;
A
#
# COMPACT_ATOMS: atom_id res chain seq x y z
N MET A 1 -1.89 -50.98 9.44
CA MET A 1 -2.12 -49.72 8.76
C MET A 1 -1.49 -48.55 9.48
N THR A 2 -1.82 -48.22 10.73
CA THR A 2 -1.30 -47.07 11.51
C THR A 2 0.23 -47.03 11.62
N ARG A 3 0.90 -48.18 11.84
CA ARG A 3 2.38 -48.26 11.95
C ARG A 3 3.10 -47.97 10.63
N MET A 4 2.45 -48.29 9.49
CA MET A 4 3.00 -48.03 8.15
C MET A 4 2.96 -46.54 7.83
N ILE A 5 1.83 -45.87 8.05
CA ILE A 5 1.69 -44.42 7.86
C ILE A 5 2.75 -43.66 8.68
N ARG A 6 2.90 -44.01 9.96
CA ARG A 6 3.92 -43.33 10.80
C ARG A 6 5.34 -43.54 10.32
N LYS A 7 5.67 -44.70 9.73
CA LYS A 7 6.97 -44.97 9.11
C LYS A 7 7.18 -44.05 7.89
N ASP A 8 6.17 -43.91 7.05
CA ASP A 8 6.24 -43.05 5.84
C ASP A 8 6.35 -41.57 6.22
N LEU A 9 5.60 -41.09 7.21
CA LEU A 9 5.72 -39.70 7.70
C LEU A 9 7.10 -39.41 8.32
N ASN A 10 7.72 -40.39 9.01
CA ASN A 10 9.07 -40.27 9.51
C ASN A 10 10.09 -40.21 8.35
N ARG A 11 9.88 -41.03 7.29
CA ARG A 11 10.71 -40.97 6.06
C ARG A 11 10.56 -39.59 5.40
N ALA A 12 9.33 -39.08 5.21
CA ALA A 12 9.09 -37.75 4.64
C ALA A 12 9.79 -36.63 5.44
N LYS A 13 9.81 -36.73 6.77
CA LYS A 13 10.56 -35.81 7.63
C LYS A 13 12.06 -35.78 7.34
N GLU A 14 12.69 -36.95 7.15
CA GLU A 14 14.14 -37.00 6.83
C GLU A 14 14.42 -36.46 5.41
N ILE A 15 13.55 -36.75 4.44
CA ILE A 15 13.62 -36.24 3.07
C ILE A 15 13.43 -34.68 3.08
N TYR A 16 12.46 -34.15 3.84
CA TYR A 16 12.29 -32.72 4.04
C TYR A 16 13.55 -32.05 4.62
N ARG A 17 14.21 -32.70 5.60
CA ARG A 17 15.48 -32.23 6.18
C ARG A 17 16.61 -32.18 5.19
N ALA A 18 16.62 -33.10 4.22
CA ALA A 18 17.54 -33.12 3.11
C ALA A 18 17.20 -32.08 2.03
N LYS A 19 16.12 -31.28 2.21
CA LYS A 19 15.60 -30.25 1.30
C LYS A 19 15.07 -30.82 -0.03
N ASP A 20 14.77 -32.10 -0.10
CA ASP A 20 14.00 -32.66 -1.21
C ASP A 20 12.50 -32.48 -0.91
N TYR A 21 12.05 -31.26 -1.19
CA TYR A 21 10.67 -30.85 -0.91
C TYR A 21 9.66 -31.58 -1.79
N GLN A 22 10.04 -31.96 -3.02
CA GLN A 22 9.17 -32.66 -3.95
C GLN A 22 8.84 -34.06 -3.46
N GLU A 23 9.85 -34.90 -3.16
CA GLU A 23 9.59 -36.27 -2.66
C GLU A 23 8.89 -36.22 -1.30
N ALA A 24 9.26 -35.26 -0.43
CA ALA A 24 8.60 -35.11 0.86
C ALA A 24 7.12 -34.74 0.70
N PHE A 25 6.81 -33.81 -0.21
CA PHE A 25 5.43 -33.38 -0.51
C PHE A 25 4.58 -34.55 -0.99
N GLU A 26 5.06 -35.35 -1.95
CA GLU A 26 4.33 -36.48 -2.49
C GLU A 26 3.93 -37.52 -1.42
N ILE A 27 4.83 -37.75 -0.44
CA ILE A 27 4.53 -38.65 0.69
C ILE A 27 3.51 -38.01 1.63
N TYR A 28 3.70 -36.73 2.02
CA TYR A 28 2.78 -36.03 2.90
C TYR A 28 1.39 -35.90 2.26
N ASP A 29 1.32 -35.44 1.01
CA ASP A 29 0.05 -35.19 0.31
C ASP A 29 -0.77 -36.47 0.19
N ARG A 30 -0.18 -37.58 -0.25
CA ARG A 30 -0.85 -38.87 -0.37
C ARG A 30 -1.50 -39.31 0.95
N HIS A 31 -0.82 -39.13 2.07
CA HIS A 31 -1.35 -39.50 3.36
C HIS A 31 -2.32 -38.49 3.93
N TYR A 32 -2.09 -37.20 3.69
CA TYR A 32 -2.96 -36.15 4.17
C TYR A 32 -4.35 -36.20 3.55
N GLN A 33 -4.44 -36.48 2.25
CA GLN A 33 -5.71 -36.63 1.53
C GLN A 33 -6.57 -37.79 2.08
N GLN A 34 -5.96 -38.81 2.66
CA GLN A 34 -6.66 -39.99 3.14
C GLN A 34 -6.92 -40.00 4.65
N THR A 35 -6.01 -39.47 5.43
CA THR A 35 -5.99 -39.59 6.89
C THR A 35 -5.38 -38.37 7.58
N PRO A 36 -5.92 -37.14 7.39
CA PRO A 36 -5.37 -35.92 7.94
C PRO A 36 -5.27 -35.92 9.48
N GLU A 37 -6.18 -36.69 10.14
CA GLU A 37 -6.19 -36.83 11.59
C GLU A 37 -4.98 -37.62 12.15
N ARG A 38 -4.20 -38.28 11.30
CA ARG A 38 -2.96 -38.98 11.67
C ARG A 38 -1.72 -38.06 11.70
N PHE A 39 -1.86 -36.87 11.17
CA PHE A 39 -0.78 -35.88 11.20
C PHE A 39 -0.75 -35.19 12.56
N ASN A 40 0.43 -35.19 13.18
CA ASN A 40 0.66 -34.29 14.30
C ASN A 40 0.94 -32.87 13.78
N HIS A 41 1.00 -31.91 14.69
CA HIS A 41 1.26 -30.50 14.35
C HIS A 41 2.52 -30.35 13.44
N TRP A 42 3.63 -30.94 13.80
CA TRP A 42 4.89 -30.81 13.05
C TRP A 42 4.88 -31.52 11.69
N ASP A 43 4.10 -32.56 11.51
CA ASP A 43 3.92 -33.19 10.21
C ASP A 43 3.14 -32.26 9.29
N LYS A 44 2.09 -31.58 9.80
CA LYS A 44 1.33 -30.56 9.08
C LYS A 44 2.20 -29.35 8.71
N VAL A 45 2.97 -28.83 9.65
CA VAL A 45 3.86 -27.69 9.40
C VAL A 45 4.88 -28.01 8.31
N ARG A 46 5.53 -29.20 8.32
CA ARG A 46 6.48 -29.58 7.26
C ARG A 46 5.79 -29.76 5.90
N TYR A 47 4.60 -30.33 5.89
CA TYR A 47 3.80 -30.44 4.69
C TYR A 47 3.48 -29.05 4.08
N CYS A 48 3.07 -28.08 4.91
CA CYS A 48 2.84 -26.71 4.48
C CYS A 48 4.13 -26.04 3.99
N TRP A 49 5.28 -26.27 4.64
CA TRP A 49 6.58 -25.78 4.13
C TRP A 49 6.96 -26.39 2.78
N CYS A 50 6.62 -27.65 2.50
CA CYS A 50 6.81 -28.21 1.16
C CYS A 50 5.97 -27.44 0.13
N MET A 51 4.68 -27.17 0.43
CA MET A 51 3.83 -26.36 -0.44
C MET A 51 4.43 -24.96 -0.70
N TYR A 52 4.90 -24.30 0.36
CA TYR A 52 5.53 -22.99 0.23
C TYR A 52 6.73 -23.01 -0.71
N TYR A 53 7.67 -23.97 -0.52
CA TYR A 53 8.88 -24.03 -1.34
C TYR A 53 8.65 -24.47 -2.79
N LEU A 54 7.60 -25.24 -3.06
CA LEU A 54 7.34 -25.77 -4.39
C LEU A 54 6.41 -24.88 -5.23
N PHE A 55 5.38 -24.30 -4.61
CA PHE A 55 4.26 -23.71 -5.33
C PHE A 55 3.99 -22.24 -5.00
N ILE A 56 4.65 -21.67 -3.97
CA ILE A 56 4.36 -20.30 -3.55
C ILE A 56 5.58 -19.39 -3.71
N ARG A 57 6.72 -19.76 -3.12
CA ARG A 57 7.86 -18.84 -2.96
C ARG A 57 8.40 -18.26 -4.26
N ASP A 58 8.59 -19.08 -5.26
CA ASP A 58 9.24 -18.74 -6.54
C ASP A 58 8.28 -18.95 -7.73
N SER A 59 6.99 -19.25 -7.48
CA SER A 59 5.97 -19.39 -8.52
C SER A 59 5.66 -18.02 -9.15
N LYS A 60 5.31 -18.07 -10.43
CA LYS A 60 4.76 -16.93 -11.18
C LYS A 60 3.30 -17.14 -11.55
N ASP A 61 2.73 -18.28 -11.19
CA ASP A 61 1.32 -18.58 -11.37
C ASP A 61 0.54 -18.08 -10.16
N GLU A 62 -0.19 -16.99 -10.36
CA GLU A 62 -0.98 -16.34 -9.33
C GLU A 62 -2.05 -17.26 -8.73
N THR A 63 -2.70 -18.06 -9.57
CA THR A 63 -3.72 -19.02 -9.13
C THR A 63 -3.09 -20.09 -8.23
N GLU A 64 -1.92 -20.59 -8.62
CA GLU A 64 -1.19 -21.58 -7.83
C GLU A 64 -0.81 -21.03 -6.46
N ILE A 65 -0.29 -19.78 -6.40
CA ILE A 65 0.08 -19.12 -5.14
C ILE A 65 -1.11 -19.01 -4.20
N VAL A 66 -2.26 -18.58 -4.72
CA VAL A 66 -3.50 -18.41 -3.95
C VAL A 66 -4.03 -19.77 -3.47
N ASP A 67 -4.19 -20.76 -4.36
CA ASP A 67 -4.77 -22.08 -4.05
C ASP A 67 -3.94 -22.81 -2.97
N TYR A 68 -2.60 -22.80 -3.11
CA TYR A 68 -1.76 -23.44 -2.10
C TYR A 68 -1.69 -22.66 -0.80
N THR A 69 -1.85 -21.33 -0.82
CA THR A 69 -1.95 -20.54 0.42
C THR A 69 -3.26 -20.83 1.15
N GLU A 70 -4.38 -20.96 0.45
CA GLU A 70 -5.64 -21.41 1.05
C GLU A 70 -5.48 -22.77 1.72
N ARG A 71 -4.89 -23.73 1.01
CA ARG A 71 -4.59 -25.06 1.56
C ARG A 71 -3.73 -25.03 2.83
N VAL A 72 -2.74 -24.14 2.87
CA VAL A 72 -1.90 -23.93 4.05
C VAL A 72 -2.74 -23.39 5.22
N THR A 73 -3.59 -22.37 4.97
CA THR A 73 -4.41 -21.75 6.02
C THR A 73 -5.48 -22.70 6.58
N GLU A 74 -5.94 -23.68 5.79
CA GLU A 74 -6.83 -24.74 6.25
C GLU A 74 -6.10 -25.82 7.04
N THR A 75 -4.80 -26.06 6.74
CA THR A 75 -4.02 -27.16 7.32
C THR A 75 -3.41 -26.82 8.67
N VAL A 76 -2.92 -25.59 8.84
CA VAL A 76 -2.26 -25.08 10.07
C VAL A 76 -2.88 -23.78 10.54
N ARG A 77 -2.47 -23.31 11.73
CA ARG A 77 -2.87 -22.02 12.28
C ARG A 77 -1.64 -21.10 12.38
N GLN A 78 -1.90 -19.82 12.51
CA GLN A 78 -0.86 -18.85 12.80
C GLN A 78 -0.17 -19.19 14.12
N GLU A 79 1.17 -19.18 14.13
CA GLU A 79 1.99 -19.32 15.32
C GLU A 79 2.50 -17.94 15.75
N ASP A 80 2.80 -17.79 17.04
CA ASP A 80 3.37 -16.55 17.58
C ASP A 80 4.81 -16.37 17.06
N LEU A 81 5.00 -15.35 16.22
CA LEU A 81 6.30 -15.00 15.64
C LEU A 81 7.26 -14.35 16.64
N ASN A 82 6.76 -13.90 17.80
CA ASN A 82 7.62 -13.40 18.87
C ASN A 82 8.32 -14.55 19.61
N GLU A 83 7.65 -15.72 19.71
CA GLU A 83 8.26 -16.94 20.25
C GLU A 83 9.02 -17.74 19.20
N ARG A 84 8.56 -17.71 17.94
CA ARG A 84 9.13 -18.47 16.83
C ARG A 84 9.27 -17.59 15.59
N PRO A 85 10.49 -17.28 15.17
CA PRO A 85 10.72 -16.27 14.13
C PRO A 85 10.20 -16.64 12.74
N VAL A 86 9.67 -17.85 12.55
CA VAL A 86 9.19 -18.32 11.24
C VAL A 86 7.88 -19.10 11.40
N CYS A 87 6.82 -18.61 10.75
CA CYS A 87 5.51 -19.25 10.68
C CYS A 87 5.09 -19.40 9.22
N VAL A 88 4.87 -20.63 8.75
CA VAL A 88 4.49 -20.90 7.36
C VAL A 88 3.13 -20.29 7.00
N TYR A 89 2.18 -20.27 7.93
CA TYR A 89 0.88 -19.64 7.76
C TYR A 89 1.02 -18.15 7.38
N ALA A 90 1.69 -17.38 8.21
CA ALA A 90 1.91 -15.96 7.95
C ALA A 90 2.77 -15.73 6.70
N GLN A 91 3.80 -16.58 6.48
CA GLN A 91 4.68 -16.45 5.32
C GLN A 91 3.92 -16.61 3.99
N CYS A 92 3.00 -17.58 3.89
CA CYS A 92 2.20 -17.78 2.69
C CYS A 92 1.24 -16.59 2.46
N ILE A 93 0.55 -16.11 3.51
CA ILE A 93 -0.34 -14.95 3.39
C ILE A 93 0.44 -13.71 2.93
N PHE A 94 1.62 -13.43 3.49
CA PHE A 94 2.43 -12.30 3.01
C PHE A 94 2.90 -12.46 1.56
N SER A 95 3.07 -13.69 1.05
CA SER A 95 3.35 -13.91 -0.38
C SER A 95 2.16 -13.49 -1.26
N VAL A 96 0.93 -13.82 -0.85
CA VAL A 96 -0.29 -13.38 -1.56
C VAL A 96 -0.47 -11.86 -1.45
N ILE A 97 -0.25 -11.27 -0.28
CA ILE A 97 -0.32 -9.81 -0.09
C ILE A 97 0.63 -9.08 -1.06
N MET A 98 1.86 -9.59 -1.25
CA MET A 98 2.81 -9.00 -2.20
C MET A 98 2.31 -9.10 -3.64
N LEU A 99 1.76 -10.25 -4.03
CA LEU A 99 1.15 -10.46 -5.34
C LEU A 99 0.00 -9.48 -5.60
N LEU A 100 -0.95 -9.38 -4.65
CA LEU A 100 -2.12 -8.51 -4.78
C LEU A 100 -1.75 -7.02 -4.80
N LYS A 101 -0.70 -6.63 -4.07
CA LYS A 101 -0.14 -5.27 -4.14
C LYS A 101 0.35 -4.94 -5.55
N ASP A 102 1.05 -5.87 -6.21
CA ASP A 102 1.62 -5.66 -7.54
C ASP A 102 0.50 -5.61 -8.61
N ASN A 103 -0.67 -6.21 -8.33
CA ASN A 103 -1.86 -6.21 -9.18
C ASN A 103 -2.89 -5.10 -8.83
N ASP A 104 -2.61 -4.23 -7.85
CA ASP A 104 -3.55 -3.23 -7.32
C ASP A 104 -4.90 -3.82 -6.83
N ASP A 105 -4.95 -5.09 -6.43
CA ASP A 105 -6.15 -5.76 -5.91
C ASP A 105 -6.26 -5.61 -4.37
N TRP A 106 -6.68 -4.41 -3.97
CA TRP A 106 -6.71 -4.02 -2.56
C TRP A 106 -7.87 -4.65 -1.79
N GLU A 107 -9.03 -4.87 -2.42
CA GLU A 107 -10.17 -5.53 -1.78
C GLU A 107 -9.86 -6.98 -1.41
N TYR A 108 -9.25 -7.72 -2.33
CA TYR A 108 -8.86 -9.10 -2.04
C TYR A 108 -7.69 -9.16 -1.04
N MET A 109 -6.85 -8.13 -1.00
CA MET A 109 -5.81 -8.00 0.03
C MET A 109 -6.42 -7.89 1.44
N LEU A 110 -7.51 -7.15 1.63
CA LEU A 110 -8.20 -7.05 2.93
C LEU A 110 -8.67 -8.42 3.43
N TYR A 111 -9.23 -9.25 2.54
CA TYR A 111 -9.63 -10.63 2.87
C TYR A 111 -8.45 -11.47 3.41
N TRP A 112 -7.26 -11.32 2.84
CA TRP A 112 -6.08 -12.06 3.29
C TRP A 112 -5.48 -11.50 4.57
N LEU A 113 -5.51 -10.19 4.74
CA LEU A 113 -5.06 -9.53 5.97
C LEU A 113 -5.95 -9.88 7.18
N ASP A 114 -7.27 -10.03 6.97
CA ASP A 114 -8.21 -10.43 8.02
C ASP A 114 -7.92 -11.85 8.60
N LYS A 115 -7.21 -12.70 7.86
CA LYS A 115 -6.78 -14.02 8.35
C LYS A 115 -5.62 -13.95 9.35
N LEU A 116 -4.96 -12.79 9.50
CA LEU A 116 -3.81 -12.59 10.39
C LEU A 116 -4.24 -11.97 11.72
N ASP A 117 -3.76 -12.54 12.82
CA ASP A 117 -3.81 -11.89 14.14
C ASP A 117 -2.53 -11.06 14.31
N PRO A 118 -2.61 -9.70 14.35
CA PRO A 118 -1.44 -8.85 14.48
C PRO A 118 -0.69 -9.03 15.81
N LYS A 119 -1.36 -9.57 16.86
CA LYS A 119 -0.72 -9.85 18.15
C LYS A 119 0.29 -10.99 18.07
N LEU A 120 0.12 -11.89 17.10
CA LEU A 120 1.01 -13.01 16.84
C LEU A 120 2.11 -12.69 15.82
N LEU A 121 2.12 -11.46 15.25
CA LEU A 121 3.17 -11.04 14.33
C LEU A 121 4.40 -10.51 15.08
N SER A 122 5.57 -10.75 14.51
CA SER A 122 6.85 -10.31 15.09
C SER A 122 6.91 -8.78 15.17
N GLU A 123 7.35 -8.29 16.31
CA GLU A 123 7.73 -6.89 16.55
C GLU A 123 9.22 -6.65 16.27
N ASN A 124 9.98 -7.74 16.09
CA ASN A 124 11.41 -7.64 15.83
C ASN A 124 11.65 -7.25 14.37
N ASP A 125 12.39 -6.19 14.20
CA ASP A 125 12.87 -5.74 12.91
C ASP A 125 13.87 -6.73 12.31
N LYS A 126 13.91 -6.72 10.99
CA LYS A 126 15.00 -7.39 10.28
C LYS A 126 16.11 -6.38 10.06
N GLU A 127 17.31 -6.73 10.45
CA GLU A 127 18.52 -5.96 10.14
C GLU A 127 19.34 -6.69 9.12
N SER A 128 19.74 -6.02 8.05
CA SER A 128 20.67 -6.53 7.06
C SER A 128 21.57 -5.38 6.58
N ASP A 129 22.88 -5.61 6.61
CA ASP A 129 23.90 -4.64 6.21
C ASP A 129 23.77 -3.27 6.91
N GLY A 130 23.38 -3.27 8.19
CA GLY A 130 23.13 -2.04 8.98
C GLY A 130 21.87 -1.29 8.60
N THR A 131 21.02 -1.85 7.73
CA THR A 131 19.72 -1.30 7.39
C THR A 131 18.63 -2.02 8.17
N LYS A 132 17.81 -1.23 8.86
CA LYS A 132 16.61 -1.71 9.55
C LYS A 132 15.47 -1.87 8.54
N TYR A 133 14.84 -3.05 8.53
CA TYR A 133 13.68 -3.34 7.71
C TYR A 133 12.43 -3.49 8.59
N PRO A 134 11.24 -3.23 8.05
CA PRO A 134 9.99 -3.36 8.79
C PRO A 134 9.81 -4.75 9.41
N SER A 135 9.31 -4.78 10.62
CA SER A 135 8.84 -6.01 11.24
C SER A 135 7.59 -6.55 10.51
N LYS A 136 7.23 -7.82 10.77
CA LYS A 136 6.00 -8.37 10.18
C LYS A 136 4.73 -7.67 10.69
N LYS A 137 4.76 -7.18 11.93
CA LYS A 137 3.66 -6.37 12.49
C LYS A 137 3.56 -5.02 11.78
N GLU A 138 4.69 -4.36 11.53
CA GLU A 138 4.74 -3.10 10.78
C GLU A 138 4.26 -3.28 9.34
N ASP A 139 4.72 -4.33 8.65
CA ASP A 139 4.25 -4.69 7.30
C ASP A 139 2.72 -4.89 7.27
N TYR A 140 2.15 -5.59 8.27
CA TYR A 140 0.72 -5.82 8.39
C TYR A 140 -0.07 -4.50 8.44
N TYR A 141 0.27 -3.61 9.38
CA TYR A 141 -0.44 -2.33 9.52
C TYR A 141 -0.24 -1.41 8.31
N ARG A 142 0.94 -1.44 7.71
CA ARG A 142 1.23 -0.71 6.47
C ARG A 142 0.33 -1.15 5.32
N TYR A 143 0.22 -2.46 5.08
CA TYR A 143 -0.63 -2.97 4.01
C TYR A 143 -2.11 -2.79 4.32
N LEU A 144 -2.55 -3.04 5.54
CA LEU A 144 -3.94 -2.89 5.95
C LEU A 144 -4.43 -1.45 5.80
N SER A 145 -3.69 -0.47 6.35
CA SER A 145 -4.05 0.94 6.22
C SER A 145 -3.97 1.45 4.78
N THR A 146 -3.04 0.90 3.96
CA THR A 146 -2.97 1.24 2.54
C THR A 146 -4.16 0.65 1.77
N ALA A 147 -4.54 -0.58 2.04
CA ALA A 147 -5.69 -1.21 1.39
C ALA A 147 -6.99 -0.46 1.71
N TYR A 148 -7.24 -0.12 2.97
CA TYR A 148 -8.39 0.71 3.34
C TYR A 148 -8.38 2.07 2.64
N LEU A 149 -7.21 2.75 2.58
CA LEU A 149 -7.09 4.03 1.85
C LEU A 149 -7.44 3.87 0.36
N LYS A 150 -7.04 2.77 -0.26
CA LYS A 150 -7.28 2.51 -1.69
C LYS A 150 -8.71 2.09 -1.98
N CYS A 151 -9.35 1.35 -1.08
CA CYS A 151 -10.75 0.95 -1.17
C CYS A 151 -11.73 2.11 -0.84
N GLY A 152 -11.24 3.21 -0.25
CA GLY A 152 -12.10 4.32 0.15
C GLY A 152 -12.73 4.13 1.55
N ASP A 153 -12.24 3.17 2.31
CA ASP A 153 -12.67 2.89 3.69
C ASP A 153 -11.92 3.83 4.65
N TRP A 154 -12.24 5.13 4.53
CA TRP A 154 -11.45 6.20 5.17
C TRP A 154 -11.38 6.07 6.69
N GLN A 155 -12.49 5.70 7.36
CA GLN A 155 -12.50 5.55 8.81
C GLN A 155 -11.62 4.37 9.26
N ASP A 156 -11.71 3.23 8.57
CA ASP A 156 -10.89 2.05 8.90
C ASP A 156 -9.41 2.31 8.66
N CYS A 157 -9.08 3.11 7.63
CA CYS A 157 -7.71 3.57 7.40
C CYS A 157 -7.17 4.42 8.57
N ILE A 158 -7.99 5.35 9.09
CA ILE A 158 -7.65 6.20 10.24
C ILE A 158 -7.44 5.35 11.48
N ASP A 159 -8.39 4.45 11.79
CA ASP A 159 -8.35 3.64 13.00
C ASP A 159 -7.17 2.66 12.99
N THR A 160 -6.93 2.01 11.84
CA THR A 160 -5.76 1.13 11.64
C THR A 160 -4.44 1.90 11.78
N SER A 161 -4.35 3.10 11.22
CA SER A 161 -3.14 3.92 11.32
C SER A 161 -2.89 4.41 12.74
N LYS A 162 -3.95 4.79 13.48
CA LYS A 162 -3.86 5.13 14.92
C LYS A 162 -3.40 3.94 15.75
N GLU A 163 -3.93 2.75 15.47
CA GLU A 163 -3.50 1.54 16.17
C GLU A 163 -2.03 1.26 15.89
N ALA A 164 -1.58 1.34 14.64
CA ALA A 164 -0.18 1.17 14.28
C ALA A 164 0.73 2.11 15.08
N LEU A 165 0.41 3.41 15.11
CA LEU A 165 1.16 4.43 15.85
C LEU A 165 1.17 4.20 17.38
N ASN A 166 0.17 3.50 17.92
CA ASN A 166 0.09 3.18 19.33
C ASN A 166 0.87 1.91 19.71
N VAL A 167 0.93 0.90 18.81
CA VAL A 167 1.51 -0.40 19.16
C VAL A 167 2.93 -0.60 18.63
N ILE A 168 3.38 0.21 17.67
CA ILE A 168 4.73 0.15 17.10
C ILE A 168 5.51 1.36 17.62
N SER A 169 6.58 1.10 18.36
CA SER A 169 7.38 2.15 19.01
C SER A 169 8.52 2.69 18.15
N ASP A 170 8.97 1.91 17.19
CA ASP A 170 10.15 2.23 16.36
C ASP A 170 9.93 1.73 14.93
N PHE A 171 9.55 2.65 14.04
CA PHE A 171 9.24 2.35 12.65
C PHE A 171 10.48 2.35 11.75
N ALA A 172 10.50 1.49 10.74
CA ALA A 172 11.47 1.55 9.67
C ALA A 172 11.02 2.51 8.55
N PHE A 173 11.96 3.17 7.87
CA PHE A 173 11.73 3.99 6.68
C PHE A 173 10.61 5.04 6.83
N ASP A 174 10.61 5.77 7.95
CA ASP A 174 9.58 6.79 8.26
C ASP A 174 8.15 6.22 8.24
N GLY A 175 7.97 4.98 8.67
CA GLY A 175 6.67 4.29 8.67
C GLY A 175 5.58 5.04 9.42
N ASP A 176 5.93 5.71 10.54
CA ASP A 176 5.03 6.57 11.32
C ASP A 176 4.54 7.78 10.51
N ILE A 177 5.42 8.42 9.74
CA ILE A 177 5.09 9.55 8.84
C ILE A 177 4.10 9.08 7.77
N TRP A 178 4.29 7.89 7.20
CA TRP A 178 3.36 7.33 6.22
C TRP A 178 1.99 6.98 6.81
N HIS A 179 1.90 6.56 8.08
CA HIS A 179 0.63 6.40 8.77
C HIS A 179 -0.07 7.74 8.99
N LYS A 180 0.64 8.78 9.44
CA LYS A 180 0.11 10.15 9.57
C LYS A 180 -0.41 10.68 8.24
N TRP A 181 0.33 10.49 7.15
CA TRP A 181 -0.11 10.90 5.81
C TRP A 181 -1.40 10.19 5.36
N ARG A 182 -1.51 8.87 5.57
CA ARG A 182 -2.74 8.13 5.25
C ARG A 182 -3.93 8.63 6.07
N MET A 183 -3.72 8.90 7.36
CA MET A 183 -4.75 9.50 8.22
C MET A 183 -5.19 10.86 7.70
N ALA A 184 -4.25 11.74 7.40
CA ALA A 184 -4.54 13.08 6.89
C ALA A 184 -5.36 13.01 5.60
N LYS A 185 -4.94 12.17 4.65
CA LYS A 185 -5.66 11.97 3.40
C LYS A 185 -7.08 11.43 3.64
N SER A 186 -7.24 10.52 4.58
CA SER A 186 -8.56 9.96 4.93
C SER A 186 -9.45 11.01 5.62
N TYR A 187 -8.90 11.81 6.54
CA TYR A 187 -9.63 12.93 7.15
C TYR A 187 -10.09 13.95 6.10
N ASN A 188 -9.21 14.30 5.16
CA ASN A 188 -9.57 15.21 4.07
C ASN A 188 -10.74 14.66 3.24
N ARG A 189 -10.72 13.36 2.90
CA ARG A 189 -11.82 12.70 2.17
C ARG A 189 -13.14 12.66 2.94
N LEU A 190 -13.11 12.66 4.26
CA LEU A 190 -14.27 12.74 5.13
C LEU A 190 -14.75 14.19 5.36
N GLY A 191 -14.06 15.20 4.83
CA GLY A 191 -14.38 16.62 5.00
C GLY A 191 -13.87 17.23 6.32
N TYR A 192 -12.94 16.56 7.00
CA TYR A 192 -12.32 17.04 8.23
C TYR A 192 -10.96 17.67 7.94
N ALA A 193 -10.95 18.76 7.16
CA ALA A 193 -9.72 19.39 6.67
C ALA A 193 -8.83 19.92 7.78
N GLU A 194 -9.37 20.45 8.89
CA GLU A 194 -8.60 20.90 10.05
C GLU A 194 -7.84 19.75 10.73
N ASP A 195 -8.52 18.59 10.90
CA ASP A 195 -7.87 17.38 11.44
C ASP A 195 -6.77 16.88 10.49
N ALA A 196 -7.04 16.89 9.18
CA ALA A 196 -6.05 16.53 8.17
C ALA A 196 -4.78 17.40 8.26
N LEU A 197 -4.95 18.73 8.34
CA LEU A 197 -3.84 19.68 8.47
C LEU A 197 -2.98 19.40 9.70
N SER A 198 -3.57 19.03 10.83
CA SER A 198 -2.82 18.72 12.06
C SER A 198 -1.78 17.60 11.85
N TYR A 199 -2.10 16.59 11.05
CA TYR A 199 -1.17 15.51 10.69
C TYR A 199 -0.22 15.91 9.55
N LEU A 200 -0.70 16.66 8.55
CA LEU A 200 0.11 17.08 7.41
C LEU A 200 1.25 18.01 7.81
N TYR A 201 1.09 18.85 8.83
CA TYR A 201 2.17 19.67 9.36
C TYR A 201 3.33 18.82 9.91
N ASP A 202 3.04 17.72 10.59
CA ASP A 202 4.08 16.77 11.03
C ASP A 202 4.76 16.10 9.83
N VAL A 203 3.98 15.73 8.81
CA VAL A 203 4.48 15.03 7.63
C VAL A 203 5.40 15.93 6.80
N VAL A 204 5.03 17.20 6.57
CA VAL A 204 5.79 18.12 5.71
C VAL A 204 7.14 18.54 6.33
N GLU A 205 7.30 18.46 7.65
CA GLU A 205 8.58 18.67 8.32
C GLU A 205 9.63 17.62 7.93
N VAL A 206 9.17 16.41 7.57
CA VAL A 206 10.04 15.29 7.20
C VAL A 206 10.12 15.10 5.69
N ARG A 207 9.01 15.30 5.00
CA ARG A 207 8.86 15.01 3.56
C ARG A 207 8.10 16.12 2.85
N LYS A 208 8.71 16.62 1.75
CA LYS A 208 8.14 17.68 0.90
C LYS A 208 7.83 17.18 -0.52
N ASP A 209 7.31 15.97 -0.62
CA ASP A 209 6.89 15.43 -1.91
C ASP A 209 5.68 16.24 -2.45
N TRP A 210 5.59 16.40 -3.78
CA TRP A 210 4.54 17.23 -4.41
C TRP A 210 3.11 16.86 -3.99
N TYR A 211 2.83 15.57 -3.77
CA TYR A 211 1.50 15.10 -3.39
C TYR A 211 1.16 15.39 -1.93
N ILE A 212 2.15 15.54 -1.05
CA ILE A 212 1.97 16.00 0.34
C ILE A 212 1.64 17.49 0.34
N LEU A 213 2.41 18.28 -0.41
CA LEU A 213 2.18 19.71 -0.59
C LEU A 213 0.83 19.98 -1.23
N LYS A 214 0.42 19.17 -2.22
CA LYS A 214 -0.92 19.25 -2.82
C LYS A 214 -2.02 18.98 -1.80
N GLU A 215 -1.86 17.98 -0.93
CA GLU A 215 -2.87 17.68 0.09
C GLU A 215 -2.96 18.81 1.14
N LEU A 216 -1.83 19.44 1.52
CA LEU A 216 -1.82 20.66 2.34
C LEU A 216 -2.59 21.80 1.66
N ALA A 217 -2.32 22.04 0.37
CA ALA A 217 -3.02 23.06 -0.39
C ALA A 217 -4.53 22.82 -0.47
N ASP A 218 -4.94 21.57 -0.70
CA ASP A 218 -6.33 21.16 -0.79
C ASP A 218 -7.07 21.38 0.55
N CYS A 219 -6.46 20.91 1.67
CA CYS A 219 -7.04 21.12 3.00
C CYS A 219 -7.12 22.61 3.38
N SER A 220 -6.08 23.40 3.11
CA SER A 220 -6.06 24.83 3.39
C SER A 220 -7.14 25.57 2.60
N HIS A 221 -7.35 25.22 1.33
CA HIS A 221 -8.41 25.77 0.49
C HIS A 221 -9.81 25.43 1.05
N GLN A 222 -10.04 24.22 1.51
CA GLN A 222 -11.31 23.79 2.10
C GLN A 222 -11.70 24.58 3.36
N ILE A 223 -10.74 25.10 4.11
CA ILE A 223 -11.00 25.97 5.29
C ILE A 223 -10.87 27.46 4.96
N ALA A 224 -10.86 27.81 3.66
CA ALA A 224 -10.75 29.17 3.15
C ALA A 224 -9.46 29.93 3.54
N GLU A 225 -8.35 29.20 3.74
CA GLU A 225 -7.00 29.76 3.91
C GLU A 225 -6.24 29.78 2.57
N ASP A 226 -6.79 30.49 1.58
CA ASP A 226 -6.29 30.47 0.19
C ASP A 226 -4.83 30.96 0.05
N GLY A 227 -4.36 31.83 0.95
CA GLY A 227 -2.95 32.24 0.98
C GLY A 227 -2.01 31.08 1.26
N ASP A 228 -2.29 30.25 2.25
CA ASP A 228 -1.52 29.05 2.55
C ASP A 228 -1.73 27.96 1.49
N ALA A 229 -2.95 27.83 0.96
CA ALA A 229 -3.23 26.93 -0.14
C ALA A 229 -2.37 27.22 -1.37
N LEU A 230 -2.27 28.49 -1.80
CA LEU A 230 -1.40 28.90 -2.92
C LEU A 230 0.07 28.71 -2.64
N LYS A 231 0.53 28.96 -1.40
CA LYS A 231 1.90 28.71 -0.99
C LYS A 231 2.29 27.25 -1.18
N TYR A 232 1.52 26.32 -0.61
CA TYR A 232 1.81 24.89 -0.74
C TYR A 232 1.62 24.38 -2.17
N ALA A 233 0.62 24.88 -2.89
CA ALA A 233 0.40 24.52 -4.29
C ALA A 233 1.56 24.98 -5.19
N SER A 234 2.09 26.21 -4.97
CA SER A 234 3.24 26.72 -5.71
C SER A 234 4.51 25.92 -5.44
N GLU A 235 4.77 25.57 -4.18
CA GLU A 235 5.87 24.67 -3.81
C GLU A 235 5.73 23.31 -4.53
N ALA A 236 4.53 22.73 -4.58
CA ALA A 236 4.26 21.48 -5.28
C ALA A 236 4.51 21.55 -6.80
N VAL A 237 4.15 22.67 -7.45
CA VAL A 237 4.44 22.90 -8.87
C VAL A 237 5.93 22.89 -9.12
N LEU A 238 6.72 23.48 -8.23
CA LEU A 238 8.17 23.67 -8.40
C LEU A 238 9.01 22.43 -8.12
N THR A 239 8.45 21.36 -7.55
CA THR A 239 9.19 20.09 -7.41
C THR A 239 9.61 19.52 -8.78
N ASP A 240 10.65 18.67 -8.78
CA ASP A 240 11.24 18.13 -10.03
C ASP A 240 10.44 16.96 -10.64
N ASP A 241 9.30 16.60 -10.03
CA ASP A 241 8.44 15.55 -10.57
C ASP A 241 7.79 15.95 -11.90
N SER A 242 7.52 14.94 -12.75
CA SER A 242 6.88 15.13 -14.06
C SER A 242 5.54 15.85 -13.94
N VAL A 243 5.25 16.74 -14.89
CA VAL A 243 3.99 17.45 -15.01
C VAL A 243 2.78 16.48 -15.09
N ASN A 244 2.96 15.35 -15.73
CA ASN A 244 1.91 14.35 -15.95
C ASN A 244 1.39 13.70 -14.65
N VAL A 245 2.20 13.64 -13.60
CA VAL A 245 1.73 13.13 -12.30
C VAL A 245 1.01 14.19 -11.48
N LYS A 246 1.18 15.48 -11.81
CA LYS A 246 0.63 16.64 -11.08
C LYS A 246 -0.71 17.16 -11.65
N VAL A 247 -1.37 16.45 -12.57
CA VAL A 247 -2.58 16.92 -13.28
C VAL A 247 -3.60 17.54 -12.33
N ASN A 248 -3.99 16.84 -11.27
CA ASN A 248 -5.00 17.33 -10.33
C ASN A 248 -4.52 18.51 -9.45
N LEU A 249 -3.22 18.80 -9.40
CA LEU A 249 -2.70 20.00 -8.76
C LEU A 249 -3.06 21.25 -9.58
N TYR A 250 -2.97 21.18 -10.90
CA TYR A 250 -3.33 22.31 -11.76
C TYR A 250 -4.83 22.63 -11.70
N HIS A 251 -5.68 21.62 -11.59
CA HIS A 251 -7.13 21.83 -11.35
C HIS A 251 -7.40 22.47 -9.99
N LEU A 252 -6.70 22.04 -8.94
CA LEU A 252 -6.81 22.67 -7.62
C LEU A 252 -6.40 24.15 -7.67
N ILE A 253 -5.28 24.49 -8.31
CA ILE A 253 -4.81 25.86 -8.43
C ILE A 253 -5.80 26.72 -9.24
N TYR A 254 -6.38 26.17 -10.31
CA TYR A 254 -7.47 26.84 -11.02
C TYR A 254 -8.63 27.20 -10.07
N ASN A 255 -9.07 26.24 -9.26
CA ASN A 255 -10.20 26.45 -8.34
C ASN A 255 -9.88 27.51 -7.26
N ILE A 256 -8.65 27.56 -6.76
CA ILE A 256 -8.23 28.58 -5.80
C ILE A 256 -8.17 29.99 -6.43
N LEU A 257 -7.77 30.08 -7.70
CA LEU A 257 -7.48 31.38 -8.36
C LEU A 257 -8.61 31.96 -9.17
N LYS A 258 -9.64 31.17 -9.54
CA LYS A 258 -10.65 31.54 -10.55
C LYS A 258 -11.39 32.83 -10.23
N ASP A 259 -11.61 33.14 -8.95
CA ASP A 259 -12.33 34.33 -8.51
C ASP A 259 -11.41 35.55 -8.30
N ASP A 260 -10.12 35.34 -8.04
CA ASP A 260 -9.17 36.42 -7.72
C ASP A 260 -8.18 36.75 -8.84
N ASN A 261 -7.84 35.77 -9.69
CA ASN A 261 -6.88 35.94 -10.79
C ASN A 261 -7.23 35.05 -11.98
N GLU A 262 -8.24 35.49 -12.75
CA GLU A 262 -8.79 34.75 -13.88
C GLU A 262 -7.73 34.38 -14.95
N GLU A 263 -6.80 35.30 -15.25
CA GLU A 263 -5.76 35.05 -16.27
C GLU A 263 -4.83 33.90 -15.87
N LEU A 264 -4.37 33.90 -14.63
CA LEU A 264 -3.51 32.84 -14.12
C LEU A 264 -4.25 31.52 -13.92
N ALA A 265 -5.50 31.60 -13.44
CA ALA A 265 -6.39 30.45 -13.31
C ALA A 265 -6.57 29.75 -14.67
N LEU A 266 -6.85 30.53 -15.73
CA LEU A 266 -7.04 29.98 -17.08
C LEU A 266 -5.77 29.27 -17.60
N LYS A 267 -4.58 29.72 -17.28
CA LYS A 267 -3.32 29.03 -17.65
C LYS A 267 -3.24 27.65 -17.01
N HIS A 268 -3.63 27.52 -15.72
CA HIS A 268 -3.67 26.25 -15.03
C HIS A 268 -4.77 25.33 -15.58
N ALA A 269 -5.94 25.86 -15.91
CA ALA A 269 -7.03 25.14 -16.56
C ALA A 269 -6.60 24.59 -17.94
N LYS A 270 -5.89 25.40 -18.75
CA LYS A 270 -5.34 24.98 -20.04
C LYS A 270 -4.36 23.82 -19.89
N LEU A 271 -3.41 23.90 -18.94
CA LEU A 271 -2.45 22.84 -18.69
C LEU A 271 -3.12 21.56 -18.19
N TYR A 272 -4.09 21.68 -17.27
CA TYR A 272 -4.90 20.55 -16.82
C TYR A 272 -5.62 19.87 -17.99
N LEU A 273 -6.30 20.64 -18.83
CA LEU A 273 -7.03 20.15 -20.00
C LEU A 273 -6.08 19.42 -20.98
N ALA A 274 -4.95 20.03 -21.32
CA ALA A 274 -3.94 19.45 -22.21
C ALA A 274 -3.46 18.09 -21.72
N LEU A 275 -3.13 17.97 -20.43
CA LEU A 275 -2.68 16.71 -19.81
C LEU A 275 -3.78 15.64 -19.80
N LYS A 276 -5.04 16.04 -19.57
CA LYS A 276 -6.18 15.13 -19.62
C LYS A 276 -6.43 14.59 -21.02
N LEU A 277 -6.38 15.46 -22.04
CA LEU A 277 -6.53 15.07 -23.44
C LEU A 277 -5.39 14.13 -23.90
N GLU A 278 -4.14 14.44 -23.53
CA GLU A 278 -2.99 13.59 -23.86
C GLU A 278 -3.14 12.17 -23.28
N SER A 279 -3.64 12.08 -22.04
CA SER A 279 -3.83 10.77 -21.36
C SER A 279 -5.13 10.06 -21.73
N GLY A 280 -6.03 10.68 -22.47
CA GLY A 280 -7.37 10.17 -22.78
C GLY A 280 -8.28 10.05 -21.53
N ALA A 281 -7.97 10.78 -20.46
CA ALA A 281 -8.73 10.76 -19.21
C ALA A 281 -9.87 11.78 -19.23
N GLN A 282 -10.93 11.48 -18.49
CA GLN A 282 -12.08 12.38 -18.35
C GLN A 282 -11.67 13.75 -17.80
N VAL A 283 -12.16 14.82 -18.41
CA VAL A 283 -11.99 16.21 -17.98
C VAL A 283 -13.04 16.54 -16.91
N ALA A 284 -12.73 17.47 -16.02
CA ALA A 284 -13.70 17.97 -15.05
C ALA A 284 -14.71 18.93 -15.72
N GLU A 285 -15.98 18.85 -15.34
CA GLU A 285 -17.10 19.60 -15.96
C GLU A 285 -16.86 21.12 -15.93
N ASP A 286 -16.35 21.64 -14.82
CA ASP A 286 -16.02 23.05 -14.65
C ASP A 286 -14.93 23.57 -15.61
N ILE A 287 -14.07 22.67 -16.11
CA ILE A 287 -13.06 22.99 -17.13
C ILE A 287 -13.63 22.83 -18.55
N GLU A 288 -14.50 21.85 -18.79
CA GLU A 288 -15.20 21.68 -20.07
C GLU A 288 -16.05 22.93 -20.38
N ASP A 289 -16.72 23.48 -19.36
CA ASP A 289 -17.57 24.67 -19.49
C ASP A 289 -16.81 25.95 -19.88
N LEU A 290 -15.48 25.98 -19.71
CA LEU A 290 -14.65 27.11 -20.14
C LEU A 290 -14.51 27.22 -21.65
N ASN A 291 -14.88 26.17 -22.43
CA ASN A 291 -14.78 26.11 -23.89
C ASN A 291 -13.42 26.55 -24.42
N ILE A 292 -12.33 26.05 -23.81
CA ILE A 292 -10.96 26.38 -24.19
C ILE A 292 -10.66 25.86 -25.61
N ASP A 293 -10.05 26.69 -26.45
CA ASP A 293 -9.61 26.27 -27.80
C ASP A 293 -8.41 25.31 -27.67
N GLU A 294 -8.57 24.09 -28.16
CA GLU A 294 -7.52 23.05 -28.09
C GLU A 294 -6.29 23.40 -28.94
N SER A 295 -6.40 24.31 -29.92
CA SER A 295 -5.27 24.79 -30.71
C SER A 295 -4.22 25.56 -29.90
N ASP A 296 -4.60 26.06 -28.72
CA ASP A 296 -3.76 26.86 -27.81
C ASP A 296 -3.09 26.01 -26.70
N LEU A 297 -3.14 24.67 -26.80
CA LEU A 297 -2.68 23.77 -25.75
C LEU A 297 -1.28 23.19 -26.07
N ASP A 298 -0.22 23.91 -25.69
CA ASP A 298 1.15 23.39 -25.67
C ASP A 298 1.59 23.14 -24.20
N ILE A 299 1.69 21.85 -23.84
CA ILE A 299 2.05 21.43 -22.48
C ILE A 299 3.38 22.02 -22.02
N ASN A 300 4.40 21.98 -22.89
CA ASN A 300 5.74 22.43 -22.52
C ASN A 300 5.79 23.98 -22.32
N GLU A 301 5.10 24.72 -23.19
CA GLU A 301 5.02 26.17 -23.07
C GLU A 301 4.22 26.58 -21.81
N LEU A 302 3.05 25.99 -21.59
CA LEU A 302 2.22 26.24 -20.41
C LEU A 302 2.92 25.88 -19.11
N GLU A 303 3.59 24.72 -19.04
CA GLU A 303 4.37 24.33 -17.86
C GLU A 303 5.49 25.33 -17.59
N ALA A 304 6.26 25.71 -18.62
CA ALA A 304 7.38 26.65 -18.48
C ALA A 304 6.90 28.04 -17.99
N GLU A 305 5.78 28.56 -18.51
CA GLU A 305 5.18 29.81 -18.05
C GLU A 305 4.73 29.74 -16.60
N ILE A 306 4.00 28.68 -16.23
CA ILE A 306 3.49 28.45 -14.87
C ILE A 306 4.65 28.33 -13.88
N ARG A 307 5.67 27.49 -14.15
CA ARG A 307 6.86 27.37 -13.30
C ARG A 307 7.61 28.68 -13.15
N LYS A 308 7.76 29.45 -14.25
CA LYS A 308 8.39 30.78 -14.23
C LYS A 308 7.61 31.80 -13.39
N TYR A 309 6.28 31.70 -13.36
CA TYR A 309 5.45 32.53 -12.51
C TYR A 309 5.68 32.19 -11.04
N TRP A 310 5.50 30.93 -10.65
CA TRP A 310 5.61 30.48 -9.27
C TRP A 310 7.02 30.57 -8.70
N ALA A 311 8.06 30.47 -9.52
CA ALA A 311 9.43 30.67 -9.08
C ALA A 311 9.74 32.12 -8.61
N LYS A 312 8.82 33.07 -8.82
CA LYS A 312 8.94 34.46 -8.38
C LYS A 312 7.99 34.78 -7.22
N TYR A 313 7.05 33.91 -6.95
CA TYR A 313 6.08 34.03 -5.88
C TYR A 313 6.69 33.58 -4.55
#